data_4484948c22ee10359886f0a7b588fcd7
#
_entry.id   4484948c22ee10359886f0a7b588fcd7
#
_cell.length_a   1.000
_cell.length_b   1.000
_cell.length_c   1.000
_cell.angle_alpha   90.00
_cell.angle_beta   90.00
_cell.angle_gamma   90.00
#
_symmetry.space_group_name_H-M   'P 1'
#
loop_
_entity.id
_entity.type
_entity.pdbx_description
1 polymer ?
#
loop_
_entity_poly.entity_id
_entity_poly.type
_entity_poly.pdbx_seq_one_letter_code
_entity_poly.pdbx_strand_id
1 'polypeptide(L)'
;MVVIWFIVEKTTFGAAIRATALDRSTATLMGIDVRVVIFFIFALGPALGGIAGVMNGMYYRAISFNMGWTYGLKAFTATIMGGIGNIPGAMIGGLLLGLMESMFAGYVSGAWKDVFVFVILIAVLLWRPTGLLGEKTAEKV
;
A
#
# COMPACT_ATOMS: atom_id res chain seq x y z
N MET A 1 -10.45 -0.95 2.43
CA MET A 1 -9.63 -1.43 1.29
C MET A 1 -10.49 -2.05 0.17
N VAL A 2 -11.34 -3.05 0.43
CA VAL A 2 -12.24 -3.65 -0.61
C VAL A 2 -13.08 -2.60 -1.33
N VAL A 3 -13.66 -1.65 -0.59
CA VAL A 3 -14.44 -0.54 -1.18
C VAL A 3 -13.59 0.31 -2.14
N ILE A 4 -12.34 0.61 -1.77
CA ILE A 4 -11.43 1.39 -2.63
C ILE A 4 -11.05 0.60 -3.87
N TRP A 5 -10.75 -0.68 -3.72
CA TRP A 5 -10.52 -1.55 -4.86
C TRP A 5 -11.72 -1.54 -5.82
N PHE A 6 -12.93 -1.70 -5.28
CA PHE A 6 -14.15 -1.67 -6.11
C PHE A 6 -14.32 -0.32 -6.82
N ILE A 7 -14.06 0.80 -6.14
CA ILE A 7 -14.14 2.14 -6.74
C ILE A 7 -13.12 2.28 -7.87
N VAL A 8 -11.88 1.87 -7.66
CA VAL A 8 -10.80 2.02 -8.66
C VAL A 8 -10.97 1.05 -9.82
N GLU A 9 -11.48 -0.17 -9.59
CA GLU A 9 -11.58 -1.19 -10.63
C GLU A 9 -12.87 -1.11 -11.44
N LYS A 10 -13.99 -0.77 -10.78
CA LYS A 10 -15.35 -0.93 -11.34
C LYS A 10 -16.08 0.38 -11.66
N THR A 11 -15.52 1.55 -11.31
CA THR A 11 -16.19 2.82 -11.57
C THR A 11 -15.54 3.61 -12.71
N THR A 12 -16.30 4.54 -13.29
CA THR A 12 -15.81 5.51 -14.29
C THR A 12 -14.71 6.40 -13.73
N PHE A 13 -14.79 6.73 -12.43
CA PHE A 13 -13.75 7.47 -11.74
C PHE A 13 -12.44 6.68 -11.67
N GLY A 14 -12.51 5.38 -11.40
CA GLY A 14 -11.35 4.49 -11.45
C GLY A 14 -10.75 4.37 -12.86
N ALA A 15 -11.57 4.39 -13.90
CA ALA A 15 -11.08 4.45 -15.29
C ALA A 15 -10.29 5.75 -15.53
N ALA A 16 -10.78 6.89 -15.01
CA ALA A 16 -10.06 8.17 -15.07
C ALA A 16 -8.72 8.14 -14.33
N ILE A 17 -8.66 7.48 -13.15
CA ILE A 17 -7.42 7.28 -12.41
C ILE A 17 -6.41 6.47 -13.24
N ARG A 18 -6.82 5.35 -13.81
CA ARG A 18 -5.94 4.49 -14.62
C ARG A 18 -5.47 5.21 -15.90
N ALA A 19 -6.36 5.91 -16.59
CA ALA A 19 -6.00 6.71 -17.76
C ALA A 19 -4.97 7.80 -17.43
N THR A 20 -5.17 8.52 -16.30
CA THR A 20 -4.23 9.54 -15.83
C THR A 20 -2.88 8.95 -15.41
N ALA A 21 -2.85 7.72 -14.91
CA ALA A 21 -1.62 7.03 -14.53
C ALA A 21 -0.81 6.57 -15.75
N LEU A 22 -1.46 6.25 -16.86
CA LEU A 22 -0.80 5.87 -18.11
C LEU A 22 -0.21 7.07 -18.83
N ASP A 23 -1.02 8.09 -19.11
CA ASP A 23 -0.59 9.32 -19.76
C ASP A 23 -1.51 10.49 -19.40
N ARG A 24 -0.95 11.49 -18.70
CA ARG A 24 -1.67 12.69 -18.26
C ARG A 24 -2.09 13.58 -19.42
N SER A 25 -1.28 13.68 -20.47
CA SER A 25 -1.56 14.52 -21.62
C SER A 25 -2.74 13.95 -22.41
N THR A 26 -2.72 12.68 -22.70
CA THR A 26 -3.80 11.98 -23.39
C THR A 26 -5.09 11.98 -22.57
N ALA A 27 -5.03 11.78 -21.24
CA ALA A 27 -6.20 11.86 -20.36
C ALA A 27 -6.87 13.24 -20.40
N THR A 28 -6.09 14.31 -20.43
CA THR A 28 -6.61 15.68 -20.54
C THR A 28 -7.31 15.91 -21.89
N LEU A 29 -6.76 15.39 -22.98
CA LEU A 29 -7.37 15.45 -24.31
C LEU A 29 -8.71 14.70 -24.39
N MET A 30 -8.86 13.65 -23.58
CA MET A 30 -10.11 12.89 -23.44
C MET A 30 -11.15 13.57 -22.52
N GLY A 31 -10.88 14.80 -22.04
CA GLY A 31 -11.76 15.56 -21.17
C GLY A 31 -11.71 15.20 -19.69
N ILE A 32 -10.69 14.45 -19.26
CA ILE A 32 -10.50 14.12 -17.84
C ILE A 32 -9.79 15.29 -17.14
N ASP A 33 -10.40 15.83 -16.07
CA ASP A 33 -9.71 16.80 -15.22
C ASP A 33 -8.70 16.09 -14.30
N VAL A 34 -7.46 16.05 -14.78
CA VAL A 34 -6.33 15.41 -14.09
C VAL A 34 -6.10 15.97 -12.68
N ARG A 35 -6.38 17.28 -12.44
CA ARG A 35 -6.20 17.91 -11.13
C ARG A 35 -7.16 17.33 -10.10
N VAL A 36 -8.42 17.16 -10.50
CA VAL A 36 -9.45 16.56 -9.64
C VAL A 36 -9.10 15.12 -9.31
N VAL A 37 -8.64 14.35 -10.29
CA VAL A 37 -8.20 12.96 -10.08
C VAL A 37 -7.05 12.89 -9.08
N ILE A 38 -6.01 13.71 -9.27
CA ILE A 38 -4.87 13.76 -8.36
C ILE A 38 -5.31 14.19 -6.96
N PHE A 39 -6.15 15.21 -6.83
CA PHE A 39 -6.67 15.66 -5.54
C PHE A 39 -7.35 14.52 -4.76
N PHE A 40 -8.22 13.77 -5.40
CA PHE A 40 -8.91 12.65 -4.76
C PHE A 40 -7.96 11.52 -4.34
N ILE A 41 -6.96 11.18 -5.18
CA ILE A 41 -5.96 10.15 -4.83
C ILE A 41 -5.16 10.58 -3.59
N PHE A 42 -4.70 11.84 -3.58
CA PHE A 42 -3.94 12.39 -2.44
C PHE A 42 -4.80 12.64 -1.19
N ALA A 43 -6.11 12.75 -1.31
CA ALA A 43 -7.02 12.81 -0.17
C ALA A 43 -7.28 11.42 0.44
N LEU A 44 -7.43 10.39 -0.41
CA LEU A 44 -7.70 9.02 0.04
C LEU A 44 -6.54 8.40 0.82
N GLY A 45 -5.29 8.65 0.41
CA GLY A 45 -4.11 8.11 1.10
C GLY A 45 -4.05 8.51 2.58
N PRO A 46 -3.98 9.81 2.90
CA PRO A 46 -3.99 10.30 4.27
C PRO A 46 -5.25 9.94 5.06
N ALA A 47 -6.42 9.89 4.43
CA ALA A 47 -7.66 9.47 5.09
C ALA A 47 -7.57 8.03 5.60
N LEU A 48 -7.05 7.12 4.77
CA LEU A 48 -6.80 5.74 5.19
C LEU A 48 -5.72 5.63 6.26
N GLY A 49 -4.65 6.41 6.12
CA GLY A 49 -3.59 6.52 7.12
C GLY A 49 -4.13 7.02 8.47
N GLY A 50 -5.04 7.99 8.46
CA GLY A 50 -5.72 8.49 9.65
C GLY A 50 -6.56 7.42 10.35
N ILE A 51 -7.36 6.66 9.58
CA ILE A 51 -8.14 5.55 10.13
C ILE A 51 -7.22 4.49 10.76
N ALA A 52 -6.16 4.10 10.05
CA ALA A 52 -5.18 3.14 10.56
C ALA A 52 -4.48 3.65 11.82
N GLY A 53 -4.15 4.95 11.88
CA GLY A 53 -3.54 5.60 13.04
C GLY A 53 -4.46 5.59 14.27
N VAL A 54 -5.76 5.89 14.08
CA VAL A 54 -6.75 5.81 15.16
C VAL A 54 -6.90 4.38 15.68
N MET A 55 -7.04 3.39 14.80
CA MET A 55 -7.15 1.98 15.19
C MET A 55 -5.93 1.53 15.99
N ASN A 56 -4.74 1.95 15.57
CA ASN A 56 -3.49 1.62 16.22
C ASN A 56 -3.36 2.30 17.59
N GLY A 57 -3.71 3.59 17.69
CA GLY A 57 -3.76 4.32 18.96
C GLY A 57 -4.73 3.68 19.98
N MET A 58 -5.88 3.21 19.51
CA MET A 58 -6.84 2.47 20.36
C MET A 58 -6.27 1.13 20.84
N TYR A 59 -5.55 0.41 19.99
CA TYR A 59 -4.96 -0.89 20.33
C TYR A 59 -3.82 -0.78 21.35
N TYR A 60 -2.86 0.11 21.09
CA TYR A 60 -1.69 0.28 21.97
C TYR A 60 -1.94 1.21 23.16
N ARG A 61 -3.06 1.94 23.19
CA ARG A 61 -3.41 2.95 24.22
C ARG A 61 -2.32 4.00 24.45
N ALA A 62 -1.42 4.16 23.50
CA ALA A 62 -0.33 5.11 23.54
C ALA A 62 -0.07 5.62 22.13
N ILE A 63 0.15 6.92 22.00
CA ILE A 63 0.52 7.55 20.73
C ILE A 63 1.85 8.26 20.97
N SER A 64 2.86 7.95 20.16
CA SER A 64 4.14 8.65 20.17
C SER A 64 4.40 9.32 18.84
N PHE A 65 5.17 10.38 18.86
CA PHE A 65 5.51 11.16 17.67
C PHE A 65 6.19 10.31 16.57
N ASN A 66 7.01 9.32 16.96
CA ASN A 66 7.75 8.48 16.04
C ASN A 66 6.93 7.33 15.43
N MET A 67 5.71 7.07 15.91
CA MET A 67 4.88 5.97 15.39
C MET A 67 4.62 6.08 13.90
N GLY A 68 4.37 7.30 13.39
CA GLY A 68 4.10 7.53 11.97
C GLY A 68 5.23 7.06 11.07
N TRP A 69 6.48 7.28 11.47
CA TRP A 69 7.66 6.83 10.72
C TRP A 69 7.73 5.30 10.65
N THR A 70 7.62 4.63 11.78
CA THR A 70 7.72 3.16 11.85
C THR A 70 6.60 2.50 11.06
N TYR A 71 5.36 2.95 11.21
CA TYR A 71 4.23 2.39 10.45
C TYR A 71 4.26 2.77 8.97
N GLY A 72 4.79 3.94 8.63
CA GLY A 72 5.02 4.33 7.24
C GLY A 72 6.00 3.37 6.53
N LEU A 73 7.11 3.04 7.17
CA LEU A 73 8.07 2.06 6.64
C LEU A 73 7.44 0.66 6.51
N LYS A 74 6.63 0.23 7.47
CA LYS A 74 5.91 -1.06 7.38
C LYS A 74 4.87 -1.07 6.27
N ALA A 75 4.13 0.01 6.09
CA ALA A 75 3.18 0.15 4.99
C ALA A 75 3.88 0.10 3.62
N PHE A 76 5.02 0.76 3.50
CA PHE A 76 5.87 0.68 2.30
C PHE A 76 6.34 -0.75 2.05
N THR A 77 6.82 -1.45 3.09
CA THR A 77 7.21 -2.87 3.02
C THR A 77 6.05 -3.75 2.55
N ALA A 78 4.86 -3.55 3.13
CA ALA A 78 3.66 -4.29 2.75
C ALA A 78 3.28 -4.07 1.28
N THR A 79 3.40 -2.84 0.80
CA THR A 79 3.09 -2.50 -0.60
C THR A 79 4.07 -3.13 -1.57
N ILE A 80 5.36 -3.11 -1.26
CA ILE A 80 6.38 -3.77 -2.09
C ILE A 80 6.17 -5.28 -2.09
N MET A 81 5.94 -5.87 -0.93
CA MET A 81 5.69 -7.30 -0.80
C MET A 81 4.44 -7.72 -1.57
N GLY A 82 3.40 -6.90 -1.54
CA GLY A 82 2.16 -7.14 -2.28
C GLY A 82 2.29 -7.00 -3.79
N GLY A 83 3.17 -6.12 -4.24
CA GLY A 83 3.39 -5.74 -5.64
C GLY A 83 2.93 -4.31 -5.91
N ILE A 84 3.87 -3.47 -6.34
CA ILE A 84 3.61 -2.05 -6.64
C ILE A 84 2.64 -1.96 -7.81
N GLY A 85 1.61 -1.13 -7.67
CA GLY A 85 0.58 -0.91 -8.69
C GLY A 85 -0.64 -1.82 -8.57
N ASN A 86 -0.60 -2.85 -7.74
CA ASN A 86 -1.71 -3.79 -7.55
C ASN A 86 -2.36 -3.57 -6.17
N ILE A 87 -3.59 -3.01 -6.13
CA ILE A 87 -4.33 -2.75 -4.89
C ILE A 87 -4.63 -4.04 -4.12
N PRO A 88 -5.18 -5.10 -4.73
CA PRO A 88 -5.33 -6.40 -4.07
C PRO A 88 -4.00 -6.96 -3.54
N GLY A 89 -2.91 -6.78 -4.29
CA GLY A 89 -1.58 -7.18 -3.86
C GLY A 89 -1.16 -6.50 -2.56
N ALA A 90 -1.28 -5.18 -2.49
CA ALA A 90 -0.96 -4.41 -1.28
C ALA A 90 -1.83 -4.81 -0.08
N MET A 91 -3.12 -5.12 -0.30
CA MET A 91 -4.01 -5.63 0.75
C MET A 91 -3.54 -6.95 1.33
N ILE A 92 -3.23 -7.92 0.47
CA ILE A 92 -2.75 -9.24 0.87
C ILE A 92 -1.37 -9.12 1.51
N GLY A 93 -0.48 -8.32 0.93
CA GLY A 93 0.84 -8.02 1.47
C GLY A 93 0.79 -7.46 2.89
N GLY A 94 -0.08 -6.48 3.13
CA GLY A 94 -0.28 -5.89 4.46
C GLY A 94 -0.85 -6.88 5.48
N LEU A 95 -1.82 -7.70 5.07
CA LEU A 95 -2.41 -8.72 5.93
C LEU A 95 -1.40 -9.82 6.30
N LEU A 96 -0.67 -10.33 5.31
CA LEU A 96 0.38 -11.33 5.54
C LEU A 96 1.48 -10.79 6.44
N LEU A 97 1.97 -9.57 6.16
CA LEU A 97 3.01 -8.94 6.96
C LEU A 97 2.56 -8.74 8.41
N GLY A 98 1.32 -8.25 8.63
CA GLY A 98 0.75 -8.09 9.97
C GLY A 98 0.60 -9.42 10.73
N LEU A 99 0.15 -10.48 10.05
CA LEU A 99 0.07 -11.82 10.63
C LEU A 99 1.45 -12.36 11.01
N MET A 100 2.42 -12.27 10.10
CA MET A 100 3.79 -12.73 10.36
C MET A 100 4.45 -11.96 11.49
N GLU A 101 4.28 -10.62 11.52
CA GLU A 101 4.77 -9.77 12.62
C GLU A 101 4.16 -10.16 13.96
N SER A 102 2.84 -10.37 14.01
CA SER A 102 2.14 -10.77 15.24
C SER A 102 2.59 -12.13 15.74
N MET A 103 2.76 -13.11 14.85
CA MET A 103 3.27 -14.42 15.20
C MET A 103 4.71 -14.35 15.73
N PHE A 104 5.57 -13.62 15.04
CA PHE A 104 6.97 -13.44 15.48
C PHE A 104 7.06 -12.75 16.84
N ALA A 105 6.27 -11.70 17.06
CA ALA A 105 6.24 -10.99 18.33
C ALA A 105 5.75 -11.88 19.49
N GLY A 106 4.80 -12.79 19.22
CA GLY A 106 4.24 -13.68 20.22
C GLY A 106 5.12 -14.90 20.56
N TYR A 107 5.80 -15.47 19.55
CA TYR A 107 6.54 -16.73 19.73
C TYR A 107 8.05 -16.53 19.94
N VAL A 108 8.64 -15.46 19.40
CA VAL A 108 10.09 -15.23 19.42
C VAL A 108 10.45 -14.04 20.29
N SER A 109 10.15 -12.84 19.86
CA SER A 109 10.44 -11.62 20.63
C SER A 109 9.75 -10.39 20.05
N GLY A 110 9.09 -9.62 20.90
CA GLY A 110 8.52 -8.33 20.54
C GLY A 110 9.57 -7.25 20.20
N ALA A 111 10.78 -7.35 20.76
CA ALA A 111 11.85 -6.39 20.52
C ALA A 111 12.44 -6.47 19.11
N TRP A 112 12.43 -7.65 18.49
CA TRP A 112 13.01 -7.90 17.17
C TRP A 112 11.99 -7.91 16.04
N LYS A 113 10.72 -7.62 16.32
CA LYS A 113 9.63 -7.69 15.34
C LYS A 113 9.87 -6.79 14.12
N ASP A 114 10.44 -5.58 14.33
CA ASP A 114 10.70 -4.64 13.25
C ASP A 114 11.85 -5.10 12.36
N VAL A 115 12.89 -5.69 12.95
CA VAL A 115 14.00 -6.30 12.18
C VAL A 115 13.49 -7.44 11.33
N PHE A 116 12.60 -8.27 11.86
CA PHE A 116 12.00 -9.39 11.14
C PHE A 116 11.22 -8.93 9.91
N VAL A 117 10.45 -7.83 10.01
CA VAL A 117 9.72 -7.24 8.88
C VAL A 117 10.68 -6.85 7.75
N PHE A 118 11.80 -6.23 8.07
CA PHE A 118 12.79 -5.85 7.04
C PHE A 118 13.53 -7.05 6.45
N VAL A 119 13.80 -8.08 7.23
CA VAL A 119 14.38 -9.33 6.71
C VAL A 119 13.43 -9.99 5.71
N ILE A 120 12.14 -10.04 6.01
CA ILE A 120 11.13 -10.53 5.06
C ILE A 120 11.12 -9.69 3.78
N LEU A 121 11.16 -8.35 3.90
CA LEU A 121 11.22 -7.47 2.73
C LEU A 121 12.41 -7.83 1.83
N ILE A 122 13.59 -7.95 2.41
CA ILE A 122 14.81 -8.30 1.66
C ILE A 122 14.67 -9.68 1.00
N ALA A 123 14.16 -10.67 1.73
CA ALA A 123 13.94 -12.02 1.20
C ALA A 123 12.96 -12.02 0.02
N VAL A 124 11.85 -11.29 0.14
CA VAL A 124 10.85 -11.18 -0.95
C VAL A 124 11.44 -10.47 -2.16
N LEU A 125 12.19 -9.38 -1.98
CA LEU A 125 12.84 -8.66 -3.08
C LEU A 125 13.90 -9.50 -3.80
N LEU A 126 14.63 -10.35 -3.07
CA LEU A 126 15.62 -11.25 -3.67
C LEU A 126 14.95 -12.36 -4.50
N TRP A 127 13.80 -12.88 -4.05
CA TRP A 127 13.12 -13.98 -4.72
C TRP A 127 12.12 -13.50 -5.79
N ARG A 128 11.41 -12.39 -5.51
CA ARG A 128 10.41 -11.81 -6.42
C ARG A 128 10.46 -10.27 -6.39
N PRO A 129 11.31 -9.64 -7.19
CA PRO A 129 11.46 -8.18 -7.20
C PRO A 129 10.17 -7.43 -7.60
N THR A 130 9.22 -8.10 -8.26
CA THR A 130 7.90 -7.54 -8.61
C THR A 130 6.87 -7.65 -7.50
N GLY A 131 7.21 -8.27 -6.35
CA GLY A 131 6.27 -8.61 -5.29
C GLY A 131 5.45 -9.87 -5.58
N LEU A 132 4.55 -10.22 -4.65
CA LEU A 132 3.76 -11.47 -4.73
C LEU A 132 2.75 -11.45 -5.90
N LEU A 133 2.11 -10.30 -6.14
CA LEU A 133 1.06 -10.09 -7.15
C LEU A 133 1.38 -8.94 -8.10
N GLY A 134 2.63 -8.50 -8.16
CA GLY A 134 3.06 -7.44 -9.09
C GLY A 134 2.89 -7.87 -10.55
N GLU A 135 2.35 -6.98 -11.37
CA GLU A 135 2.30 -7.17 -12.82
C GLU A 135 3.72 -7.09 -13.38
N LYS A 136 4.05 -8.04 -14.26
CA LYS A 136 5.22 -7.91 -15.12
C LYS A 136 4.97 -6.72 -16.03
N THR A 137 5.63 -5.59 -15.80
CA THR A 137 5.67 -4.51 -16.79
C THR A 137 6.20 -5.11 -18.08
N ALA A 138 5.32 -5.22 -19.08
CA ALA A 138 5.76 -5.56 -20.42
C ALA A 138 6.74 -4.46 -20.86
N GLU A 139 8.00 -4.80 -21.00
CA GLU A 139 9.00 -3.94 -21.63
C GLU A 139 8.46 -3.61 -23.03
N LYS A 140 7.98 -2.38 -23.20
CA LYS A 140 7.72 -1.87 -24.55
C LYS A 140 9.08 -1.58 -25.17
N VAL A 141 9.53 -2.52 -26.00
CA VAL A 141 10.57 -2.28 -26.98
C VAL A 141 10.07 -1.27 -28.00
#